data_845ba01c69c73f363a2c64821f14b4df
#
_entry.id   845ba01c69c73f363a2c64821f14b4df
#
_cell.length_a   1.000
_cell.length_b   1.000
_cell.length_c   1.000
_cell.angle_alpha   90.00
_cell.angle_beta   90.00
_cell.angle_gamma   90.00
#
_symmetry.space_group_name_H-M   'P 1'
#
loop_
_entity.id
_entity.type
_entity.pdbx_description
1 polymer ?
#
loop_
_entity_poly.entity_id
_entity_poly.type
_entity_poly.pdbx_seq_one_letter_code
_entity_poly.pdbx_strand_id
1 'polypeptide(L)'
;MRRISSSQRRRLFFTFSAIVLSLGLVGTTVVALNYDSLRAQYLKLTTLDFEGPGEGEVVVRIESGDDGLLVTQKLLDAGVIRDFDSFYRLLIDSNAVFYPGSFMMKLRMSNKAAYEVLSSASNAMTYKVTIPEGFRAVQIFEELSKITGIPSAEFRSVAEDLSGFGIPDEAKTIEGYLFPATYSFDTQATAKDILGAMVSRMKQELERQGVEQKNWHSTLTLASIVQREAKLEPDFYKVSRVFANRIEIGMKLETDPTITYSYSGKDMSEVSRAEQIKHGYNTYIIEGLPPGPIASPGALALEATLNPVDGDWLFFVTINLESGETKFSRTLAEHESHVVFLRQWERENPNWYDD
;
A
#
# COMPACT_ATOMS: atom_id res chain seq x y z
N MET A 1 5.79 100.19 -10.87
CA MET A 1 6.34 98.82 -10.61
C MET A 1 7.48 98.94 -9.60
N ARG A 2 7.24 98.47 -8.35
CA ARG A 2 8.28 98.50 -7.32
C ARG A 2 9.26 97.35 -7.59
N ARG A 3 10.51 97.65 -7.90
CA ARG A 3 11.57 96.61 -8.07
C ARG A 3 11.93 96.02 -6.72
N ILE A 4 11.73 94.68 -6.60
CA ILE A 4 12.15 93.91 -5.42
C ILE A 4 13.67 94.01 -5.29
N SER A 5 14.15 94.39 -4.11
CA SER A 5 15.58 94.56 -3.86
C SER A 5 16.31 93.21 -3.84
N SER A 6 17.61 93.21 -4.14
CA SER A 6 18.45 92.01 -4.18
C SER A 6 18.43 91.25 -2.85
N SER A 7 18.30 91.94 -1.73
CA SER A 7 18.16 91.31 -0.38
C SER A 7 16.80 90.63 -0.15
N GLN A 8 15.74 91.22 -0.73
CA GLN A 8 14.40 90.58 -0.66
C GLN A 8 14.34 89.38 -1.57
N ARG A 9 14.98 89.34 -2.73
CA ARG A 9 15.06 88.14 -3.60
C ARG A 9 15.84 87.00 -2.94
N ARG A 10 16.93 87.30 -2.25
CA ARG A 10 17.71 86.32 -1.47
C ARG A 10 16.88 85.75 -0.32
N ARG A 11 16.17 86.58 0.44
CA ARG A 11 15.28 86.10 1.52
C ARG A 11 14.16 85.21 1.01
N LEU A 12 13.49 85.56 -0.08
CA LEU A 12 12.47 84.81 -0.74
C LEU A 12 13.03 83.45 -1.25
N PHE A 13 14.24 83.45 -1.82
CA PHE A 13 14.88 82.22 -2.26
C PHE A 13 15.24 81.33 -1.12
N PHE A 14 15.78 81.81 -0.01
CA PHE A 14 16.08 81.01 1.18
C PHE A 14 14.83 80.49 1.88
N THR A 15 13.74 81.26 1.98
CA THR A 15 12.46 80.80 2.54
C THR A 15 11.81 79.79 1.65
N PHE A 16 11.85 79.93 0.33
CA PHE A 16 11.32 78.92 -0.59
C PHE A 16 12.14 77.61 -0.53
N SER A 17 13.44 77.66 -0.51
CA SER A 17 14.33 76.53 -0.36
C SER A 17 14.14 75.85 0.98
N ALA A 18 13.93 76.57 2.08
CA ALA A 18 13.65 76.00 3.40
C ALA A 18 12.28 75.29 3.44
N ILE A 19 11.27 75.85 2.78
CA ILE A 19 9.93 75.19 2.67
C ILE A 19 10.03 73.93 1.84
N VAL A 20 10.73 73.93 0.71
CA VAL A 20 10.93 72.76 -0.13
C VAL A 20 11.68 71.65 0.64
N LEU A 21 12.76 72.02 1.35
CA LEU A 21 13.49 71.08 2.20
C LEU A 21 12.65 70.51 3.35
N SER A 22 11.87 71.36 4.01
CA SER A 22 10.99 70.88 5.11
C SER A 22 9.87 69.99 4.59
N LEU A 23 9.28 70.29 3.43
CA LEU A 23 8.27 69.39 2.78
C LEU A 23 8.91 68.09 2.34
N GLY A 24 10.16 68.15 1.82
CA GLY A 24 10.89 66.88 1.50
C GLY A 24 11.19 66.04 2.73
N LEU A 25 11.62 66.70 3.84
CA LEU A 25 11.90 65.99 5.09
C LEU A 25 10.62 65.38 5.71
N VAL A 26 9.54 66.13 5.71
CA VAL A 26 8.23 65.59 6.18
C VAL A 26 7.75 64.47 5.28
N GLY A 27 7.89 64.56 3.96
CA GLY A 27 7.53 63.51 3.02
C GLY A 27 8.35 62.23 3.23
N THR A 28 9.67 62.35 3.41
CA THR A 28 10.53 61.19 3.69
C THR A 28 10.25 60.59 5.06
N THR A 29 9.95 61.38 6.07
CA THR A 29 9.59 60.91 7.41
C THR A 29 8.26 60.18 7.39
N VAL A 30 7.23 60.67 6.68
CA VAL A 30 5.92 60.01 6.52
C VAL A 30 6.08 58.70 5.78
N VAL A 31 6.89 58.64 4.72
CA VAL A 31 7.17 57.38 4.01
C VAL A 31 7.94 56.41 4.90
N ALA A 32 8.93 56.88 5.67
CA ALA A 32 9.70 56.02 6.57
C ALA A 32 8.85 55.46 7.71
N LEU A 33 7.99 56.30 8.33
CA LEU A 33 7.08 55.86 9.42
C LEU A 33 5.95 54.92 8.95
N ASN A 34 5.61 54.98 7.66
CA ASN A 34 4.57 54.15 7.08
C ASN A 34 5.12 53.11 6.11
N TYR A 35 6.44 52.94 6.05
CA TYR A 35 7.08 52.06 5.07
C TYR A 35 6.52 50.63 5.13
N ASP A 36 6.41 50.06 6.31
CA ASP A 36 5.90 48.69 6.48
C ASP A 36 4.42 48.60 6.08
N SER A 37 3.61 49.62 6.39
CA SER A 37 2.20 49.69 5.99
C SER A 37 2.05 49.85 4.48
N LEU A 38 2.83 50.76 3.87
CA LEU A 38 2.83 51.00 2.42
C LEU A 38 3.36 49.80 1.67
N ARG A 39 4.41 49.14 2.20
CA ARG A 39 4.97 47.91 1.66
C ARG A 39 3.94 46.76 1.75
N ALA A 40 3.25 46.61 2.89
CA ALA A 40 2.19 45.62 3.05
C ALA A 40 1.02 45.85 2.08
N GLN A 41 0.59 47.12 1.88
CA GLN A 41 -0.42 47.45 0.88
C GLN A 41 0.04 47.21 -0.56
N TYR A 42 1.31 47.58 -0.88
CA TYR A 42 1.88 47.30 -2.19
C TYR A 42 1.98 45.81 -2.46
N LEU A 43 2.46 45.02 -1.49
CA LEU A 43 2.51 43.57 -1.58
C LEU A 43 1.08 42.97 -1.73
N LYS A 44 0.09 43.48 -0.99
CA LYS A 44 -1.31 43.08 -1.12
C LYS A 44 -1.89 43.34 -2.51
N LEU A 45 -1.51 44.42 -3.15
CA LEU A 45 -1.95 44.79 -4.50
C LEU A 45 -1.17 44.12 -5.62
N THR A 46 0.04 43.63 -5.33
CA THR A 46 0.95 43.01 -6.31
C THR A 46 1.17 41.53 -6.11
N THR A 47 0.82 40.97 -4.94
CA THR A 47 0.87 39.53 -4.74
C THR A 47 -0.28 38.86 -5.49
N LEU A 48 0.08 38.04 -6.44
CA LEU A 48 -0.80 37.15 -7.18
C LEU A 48 -1.14 35.91 -6.33
N ASP A 49 -1.36 36.06 -5.02
CA ASP A 49 -1.69 35.00 -4.07
C ASP A 49 -3.08 35.21 -3.48
N PHE A 50 -3.76 34.12 -3.12
CA PHE A 50 -5.00 34.19 -2.34
C PHE A 50 -4.69 34.39 -0.86
N GLU A 51 -5.65 34.90 -0.10
CA GLU A 51 -5.53 35.05 1.35
C GLU A 51 -6.24 33.88 2.06
N GLY A 52 -5.55 33.29 3.06
CA GLY A 52 -6.16 32.33 3.98
C GLY A 52 -6.16 30.87 3.52
N PRO A 53 -6.96 30.03 4.21
CA PRO A 53 -6.93 28.57 4.02
C PRO A 53 -7.76 28.10 2.82
N GLY A 54 -8.43 29.01 2.09
CA GLY A 54 -9.33 28.66 0.99
C GLY A 54 -10.75 28.27 1.43
N GLU A 55 -11.59 27.94 0.45
CA GLU A 55 -13.02 27.59 0.61
C GLU A 55 -13.41 26.43 -0.31
N GLY A 56 -14.49 25.71 0.02
CA GLY A 56 -14.89 24.52 -0.73
C GLY A 56 -13.87 23.38 -0.60
N GLU A 57 -14.02 22.36 -1.43
CA GLU A 57 -13.14 21.19 -1.45
C GLU A 57 -12.86 20.75 -2.88
N VAL A 58 -11.63 20.34 -3.15
CA VAL A 58 -11.17 19.76 -4.41
C VAL A 58 -10.10 18.72 -4.14
N VAL A 59 -10.15 17.58 -4.83
CA VAL A 59 -9.08 16.57 -4.73
C VAL A 59 -8.04 16.86 -5.81
N VAL A 60 -6.77 16.99 -5.38
CA VAL A 60 -5.63 17.12 -6.29
C VAL A 60 -4.74 15.91 -6.15
N ARG A 61 -4.46 15.21 -7.26
CA ARG A 61 -3.57 14.04 -7.31
C ARG A 61 -2.18 14.46 -7.76
N ILE A 62 -1.20 14.18 -6.90
CA ILE A 62 0.24 14.30 -7.20
C ILE A 62 0.77 12.89 -7.49
N GLU A 63 1.33 12.69 -8.66
CA GLU A 63 1.85 11.39 -9.08
C GLU A 63 3.33 11.24 -8.70
N SER A 64 3.77 9.99 -8.59
CA SER A 64 5.20 9.72 -8.37
C SER A 64 6.01 10.17 -9.59
N GLY A 65 6.96 11.08 -9.38
CA GLY A 65 7.76 11.70 -10.44
C GLY A 65 7.26 13.05 -10.92
N ASP A 66 6.12 13.56 -10.42
CA ASP A 66 5.74 14.95 -10.65
C ASP A 66 6.81 15.88 -10.09
N ASP A 67 7.27 16.81 -10.91
CA ASP A 67 8.16 17.89 -10.50
C ASP A 67 7.39 19.13 -10.02
N GLY A 68 8.12 20.13 -9.54
CA GLY A 68 7.51 21.38 -9.05
C GLY A 68 6.71 22.13 -10.12
N LEU A 69 7.04 21.98 -11.41
CA LEU A 69 6.29 22.60 -12.51
C LEU A 69 4.92 21.93 -12.68
N LEU A 70 4.90 20.59 -12.73
CA LEU A 70 3.66 19.81 -12.87
C LEU A 70 2.75 19.97 -11.66
N VAL A 71 3.31 19.94 -10.44
CA VAL A 71 2.53 20.18 -9.21
C VAL A 71 1.91 21.58 -9.24
N THR A 72 2.68 22.61 -9.59
CA THR A 72 2.15 23.98 -9.70
C THR A 72 1.03 24.08 -10.73
N GLN A 73 1.19 23.45 -11.90
CA GLN A 73 0.16 23.44 -12.93
C GLN A 73 -1.12 22.73 -12.47
N LYS A 74 -1.00 21.57 -11.84
CA LYS A 74 -2.15 20.83 -11.28
C LYS A 74 -2.93 21.66 -10.26
N LEU A 75 -2.24 22.38 -9.38
CA LEU A 75 -2.88 23.26 -8.39
C LEU A 75 -3.58 24.45 -9.03
N LEU A 76 -2.99 25.04 -10.06
CA LEU A 76 -3.57 26.15 -10.81
C LEU A 76 -4.83 25.71 -11.55
N ASP A 77 -4.75 24.59 -12.27
CA ASP A 77 -5.87 24.02 -13.03
C ASP A 77 -7.04 23.61 -12.12
N ALA A 78 -6.73 23.13 -10.91
CA ALA A 78 -7.72 22.81 -9.89
C ALA A 78 -8.30 24.06 -9.19
N GLY A 79 -7.81 25.27 -9.46
CA GLY A 79 -8.27 26.49 -8.83
C GLY A 79 -7.87 26.63 -7.35
N VAL A 80 -6.87 25.85 -6.92
CA VAL A 80 -6.33 25.91 -5.55
C VAL A 80 -5.49 27.17 -5.36
N ILE A 81 -4.57 27.44 -6.27
CA ILE A 81 -3.69 28.61 -6.27
C ILE A 81 -4.12 29.63 -7.32
N ARG A 82 -3.70 30.87 -7.17
CA ARG A 82 -4.07 31.98 -8.04
C ARG A 82 -3.14 32.17 -9.22
N ASP A 83 -1.85 31.96 -9.01
CA ASP A 83 -0.80 32.31 -9.97
C ASP A 83 0.32 31.28 -9.95
N PHE A 84 0.73 30.86 -11.15
CA PHE A 84 1.78 29.87 -11.35
C PHE A 84 3.12 30.32 -10.81
N ASP A 85 3.58 31.52 -11.24
CA ASP A 85 4.92 31.99 -10.95
C ASP A 85 5.14 32.22 -9.46
N SER A 86 4.09 32.70 -8.75
CA SER A 86 4.20 32.97 -7.33
C SER A 86 4.31 31.70 -6.50
N PHE A 87 3.57 30.64 -6.87
CA PHE A 87 3.67 29.34 -6.18
C PHE A 87 4.95 28.60 -6.54
N TYR A 88 5.32 28.56 -7.82
CA TYR A 88 6.54 27.91 -8.27
C TYR A 88 7.80 28.54 -7.63
N ARG A 89 7.80 29.87 -7.48
CA ARG A 89 8.87 30.57 -6.79
C ARG A 89 8.96 30.20 -5.32
N LEU A 90 7.82 30.04 -4.63
CA LEU A 90 7.78 29.54 -3.25
C LEU A 90 8.40 28.13 -3.14
N LEU A 91 8.13 27.23 -4.09
CA LEU A 91 8.74 25.90 -4.11
C LEU A 91 10.26 25.95 -4.24
N ILE A 92 10.78 26.81 -5.12
CA ILE A 92 12.23 26.97 -5.32
C ILE A 92 12.89 27.58 -4.09
N ASP A 93 12.34 28.69 -3.57
CA ASP A 93 12.94 29.44 -2.47
C ASP A 93 12.96 28.64 -1.15
N SER A 94 11.98 27.76 -0.96
CA SER A 94 11.89 26.91 0.24
C SER A 94 12.58 25.55 0.08
N ASN A 95 13.20 25.25 -1.09
CA ASN A 95 13.68 23.90 -1.42
C ASN A 95 12.62 22.85 -1.09
N ALA A 96 11.41 23.08 -1.60
CA ALA A 96 10.21 22.40 -1.18
C ALA A 96 10.24 20.89 -1.44
N VAL A 97 9.77 20.13 -0.46
CA VAL A 97 9.49 18.69 -0.58
C VAL A 97 7.98 18.49 -0.54
N PHE A 98 7.45 17.73 -1.47
CA PHE A 98 6.06 17.31 -1.51
C PHE A 98 5.96 15.81 -1.80
N TYR A 99 4.84 15.21 -1.41
CA TYR A 99 4.65 13.76 -1.48
C TYR A 99 3.64 13.40 -2.57
N PRO A 100 3.82 12.26 -3.26
CA PRO A 100 2.79 11.73 -4.14
C PRO A 100 1.57 11.25 -3.33
N GLY A 101 0.39 11.36 -3.93
CA GLY A 101 -0.88 10.97 -3.33
C GLY A 101 -2.01 11.89 -3.74
N SER A 102 -3.22 11.54 -3.35
CA SER A 102 -4.42 12.38 -3.49
C SER A 102 -4.62 13.21 -2.24
N PHE A 103 -4.77 14.52 -2.40
CA PHE A 103 -4.90 15.46 -1.29
C PHE A 103 -6.23 16.18 -1.37
N MET A 104 -6.98 16.18 -0.25
CA MET A 104 -8.12 17.07 -0.10
C MET A 104 -7.61 18.49 0.11
N MET A 105 -7.86 19.36 -0.85
CA MET A 105 -7.47 20.75 -0.83
C MET A 105 -8.69 21.65 -0.89
N LYS A 106 -8.52 22.95 -0.67
CA LYS A 106 -9.58 23.92 -0.83
C LYS A 106 -9.31 24.78 -2.06
N LEU A 107 -10.35 25.27 -2.66
CA LEU A 107 -10.23 26.29 -3.71
C LEU A 107 -9.72 27.60 -3.10
N ARG A 108 -8.93 28.37 -3.85
CA ARG A 108 -8.43 29.69 -3.44
C ARG A 108 -7.63 29.69 -2.15
N MET A 109 -6.76 28.69 -1.98
CA MET A 109 -5.81 28.68 -0.87
C MET A 109 -4.65 29.66 -1.11
N SER A 110 -4.10 30.20 -0.02
CA SER A 110 -2.79 30.85 -0.12
C SER A 110 -1.71 29.84 -0.52
N ASN A 111 -0.68 30.28 -1.22
CA ASN A 111 0.44 29.43 -1.65
C ASN A 111 1.04 28.66 -0.47
N LYS A 112 1.21 29.33 0.67
CA LYS A 112 1.72 28.71 1.89
C LYS A 112 0.80 27.59 2.39
N ALA A 113 -0.51 27.85 2.47
CA ALA A 113 -1.48 26.84 2.93
C ALA A 113 -1.55 25.65 1.97
N ALA A 114 -1.51 25.90 0.66
CA ALA A 114 -1.48 24.83 -0.33
C ALA A 114 -0.21 23.96 -0.20
N TYR A 115 0.95 24.57 -0.02
CA TYR A 115 2.21 23.86 0.19
C TYR A 115 2.20 23.04 1.50
N GLU A 116 1.68 23.59 2.60
CA GLU A 116 1.59 22.90 3.89
C GLU A 116 0.77 21.59 3.78
N VAL A 117 -0.28 21.56 2.95
CA VAL A 117 -1.02 20.31 2.70
C VAL A 117 -0.15 19.29 1.99
N LEU A 118 0.59 19.67 0.94
CA LEU A 118 1.40 18.75 0.12
C LEU A 118 2.70 18.32 0.79
N SER A 119 3.18 19.07 1.79
CA SER A 119 4.47 18.85 2.46
C SER A 119 4.45 17.70 3.50
N SER A 120 3.31 17.07 3.72
CA SER A 120 3.19 15.93 4.64
C SER A 120 2.46 14.76 4.01
N ALA A 121 3.13 13.60 3.95
CA ALA A 121 2.51 12.36 3.47
C ALA A 121 1.27 11.94 4.28
N SER A 122 1.16 12.36 5.55
CA SER A 122 0.00 12.07 6.39
C SER A 122 -1.28 12.79 5.96
N ASN A 123 -1.17 13.83 5.13
CA ASN A 123 -2.32 14.55 4.58
C ASN A 123 -2.89 13.89 3.32
N ALA A 124 -2.19 12.90 2.76
CA ALA A 124 -2.70 12.14 1.63
C ALA A 124 -3.91 11.30 2.05
N MET A 125 -4.93 11.30 1.21
CA MET A 125 -6.15 10.51 1.38
C MET A 125 -5.86 9.05 1.05
N THR A 126 -6.06 8.15 2.00
CA THR A 126 -5.79 6.73 1.79
C THR A 126 -6.91 5.83 2.31
N TYR A 127 -7.10 4.71 1.63
CA TYR A 127 -7.81 3.55 2.16
C TYR A 127 -6.84 2.66 2.92
N LYS A 128 -7.13 2.35 4.18
CA LYS A 128 -6.36 1.38 4.95
C LYS A 128 -7.03 0.01 4.86
N VAL A 129 -6.34 -0.96 4.26
CA VAL A 129 -6.84 -2.32 4.05
C VAL A 129 -5.87 -3.32 4.66
N THR A 130 -6.37 -4.25 5.48
CA THR A 130 -5.57 -5.36 6.03
C THR A 130 -5.99 -6.66 5.36
N ILE A 131 -5.04 -7.32 4.70
CA ILE A 131 -5.22 -8.62 4.07
C ILE A 131 -4.56 -9.69 4.95
N PRO A 132 -5.35 -10.60 5.52
CA PRO A 132 -4.83 -11.71 6.32
C PRO A 132 -4.03 -12.71 5.48
N GLU A 133 -3.10 -13.40 6.15
CA GLU A 133 -2.38 -14.53 5.56
C GLU A 133 -3.33 -15.69 5.25
N GLY A 134 -3.02 -16.45 4.21
CA GLY A 134 -3.82 -17.58 3.79
C GLY A 134 -5.12 -17.23 3.06
N PHE A 135 -5.39 -15.95 2.79
CA PHE A 135 -6.52 -15.55 1.94
C PHE A 135 -6.28 -15.98 0.51
N ARG A 136 -7.36 -16.40 -0.17
CA ARG A 136 -7.38 -16.64 -1.61
C ARG A 136 -7.57 -15.33 -2.35
N ALA A 137 -7.11 -15.24 -3.60
CA ALA A 137 -7.27 -14.06 -4.43
C ALA A 137 -8.73 -13.55 -4.47
N VAL A 138 -9.70 -14.45 -4.56
CA VAL A 138 -11.13 -14.09 -4.55
C VAL A 138 -11.55 -13.39 -3.25
N GLN A 139 -11.05 -13.84 -2.10
CA GLN A 139 -11.34 -13.24 -0.79
C GLN A 139 -10.65 -11.87 -0.67
N ILE A 140 -9.43 -11.74 -1.21
CA ILE A 140 -8.71 -10.46 -1.28
C ILE A 140 -9.50 -9.46 -2.12
N PHE A 141 -10.01 -9.85 -3.30
CA PHE A 141 -10.82 -8.96 -4.15
C PHE A 141 -12.10 -8.49 -3.45
N GLU A 142 -12.74 -9.35 -2.68
CA GLU A 142 -13.92 -9.00 -1.89
C GLU A 142 -13.58 -8.03 -0.77
N GLU A 143 -12.47 -8.24 -0.06
CA GLU A 143 -12.03 -7.35 1.01
C GLU A 143 -11.62 -5.98 0.47
N LEU A 144 -10.85 -5.93 -0.62
CA LEU A 144 -10.51 -4.70 -1.32
C LEU A 144 -11.77 -3.95 -1.76
N SER A 145 -12.75 -4.66 -2.34
CA SER A 145 -14.00 -4.06 -2.80
C SER A 145 -14.80 -3.39 -1.68
N LYS A 146 -14.90 -4.04 -0.51
CA LYS A 146 -15.58 -3.47 0.66
C LYS A 146 -15.02 -2.14 1.10
N ILE A 147 -13.69 -1.98 1.06
CA ILE A 147 -13.01 -0.81 1.60
C ILE A 147 -12.86 0.29 0.55
N THR A 148 -12.53 -0.06 -0.70
CA THR A 148 -12.23 0.91 -1.77
C THR A 148 -13.48 1.35 -2.53
N GLY A 149 -14.56 0.55 -2.49
CA GLY A 149 -15.74 0.75 -3.32
C GLY A 149 -15.55 0.32 -4.78
N ILE A 150 -14.37 -0.10 -5.20
CA ILE A 150 -14.12 -0.66 -6.54
C ILE A 150 -14.77 -2.04 -6.61
N PRO A 151 -15.60 -2.36 -7.62
CA PRO A 151 -16.26 -3.66 -7.72
C PRO A 151 -15.27 -4.83 -7.74
N SER A 152 -15.55 -5.92 -7.00
CA SER A 152 -14.70 -7.11 -7.01
C SER A 152 -14.52 -7.73 -8.41
N ALA A 153 -15.49 -7.54 -9.29
CA ALA A 153 -15.41 -7.94 -10.70
C ALA A 153 -14.31 -7.21 -11.48
N GLU A 154 -14.02 -5.95 -11.12
CA GLU A 154 -12.95 -5.18 -11.74
C GLU A 154 -11.57 -5.73 -11.35
N PHE A 155 -11.36 -6.05 -10.07
CA PHE A 155 -10.15 -6.74 -9.63
C PHE A 155 -9.95 -8.08 -10.34
N ARG A 156 -11.02 -8.86 -10.53
CA ARG A 156 -10.97 -10.13 -11.28
C ARG A 156 -10.55 -9.89 -12.73
N SER A 157 -11.17 -8.93 -13.39
CA SER A 157 -10.85 -8.61 -14.80
C SER A 157 -9.39 -8.17 -14.96
N VAL A 158 -8.89 -7.32 -14.06
CA VAL A 158 -7.47 -6.92 -14.06
C VAL A 158 -6.55 -8.11 -13.82
N ALA A 159 -6.94 -9.07 -12.96
CA ALA A 159 -6.17 -10.26 -12.64
C ALA A 159 -6.16 -11.33 -13.75
N GLU A 160 -6.97 -11.21 -14.80
CA GLU A 160 -6.95 -12.07 -16.00
C GLU A 160 -5.74 -11.78 -16.88
N ASP A 161 -5.25 -10.54 -16.91
CA ASP A 161 -4.05 -10.13 -17.64
C ASP A 161 -2.84 -10.02 -16.69
N LEU A 162 -2.03 -11.07 -16.65
CA LEU A 162 -0.85 -11.14 -15.80
C LEU A 162 0.38 -10.40 -16.35
N SER A 163 0.36 -9.99 -17.63
CA SER A 163 1.54 -9.46 -18.35
C SER A 163 2.09 -8.17 -17.70
N GLY A 164 1.21 -7.36 -17.07
CA GLY A 164 1.59 -6.11 -16.42
C GLY A 164 2.19 -6.26 -15.02
N PHE A 165 2.16 -7.46 -14.41
CA PHE A 165 2.61 -7.68 -13.05
C PHE A 165 4.04 -8.23 -12.94
N GLY A 166 4.63 -8.72 -14.05
CA GLY A 166 5.99 -9.29 -14.08
C GLY A 166 6.13 -10.48 -13.14
N ILE A 167 5.13 -11.35 -13.09
CA ILE A 167 5.17 -12.66 -12.46
C ILE A 167 5.61 -13.71 -13.49
N PRO A 168 6.16 -14.87 -13.05
CA PRO A 168 6.64 -15.91 -13.98
C PRO A 168 5.56 -16.43 -14.91
N ASP A 169 5.93 -16.82 -16.13
CA ASP A 169 5.00 -17.33 -17.16
C ASP A 169 4.34 -18.68 -16.77
N GLU A 170 4.93 -19.40 -15.82
CA GLU A 170 4.36 -20.63 -15.24
C GLU A 170 3.08 -20.35 -14.46
N ALA A 171 2.95 -19.16 -13.87
CA ALA A 171 1.75 -18.74 -13.18
C ALA A 171 0.58 -18.58 -14.16
N LYS A 172 -0.52 -19.28 -13.90
CA LYS A 172 -1.74 -19.18 -14.70
C LYS A 172 -2.77 -18.24 -14.10
N THR A 173 -2.57 -17.84 -12.86
CA THR A 173 -3.42 -16.92 -12.11
C THR A 173 -2.56 -16.06 -11.19
N ILE A 174 -3.14 -15.00 -10.64
CA ILE A 174 -2.50 -14.13 -9.65
C ILE A 174 -2.46 -14.77 -8.24
N GLU A 175 -3.09 -15.95 -8.06
CA GLU A 175 -3.16 -16.63 -6.76
C GLU A 175 -1.77 -16.85 -6.15
N GLY A 176 -1.63 -16.52 -4.87
CA GLY A 176 -0.36 -16.60 -4.14
C GLY A 176 0.60 -15.43 -4.36
N TYR A 177 0.37 -14.58 -5.36
CA TYR A 177 1.23 -13.42 -5.66
C TYR A 177 0.80 -12.12 -4.98
N LEU A 178 -0.33 -12.10 -4.29
CA LEU A 178 -0.84 -10.95 -3.54
C LEU A 178 -0.36 -11.05 -2.08
N PHE A 179 0.70 -10.30 -1.71
CA PHE A 179 1.28 -10.41 -0.37
C PHE A 179 0.29 -9.98 0.72
N PRO A 180 0.10 -10.77 1.79
CA PRO A 180 -0.76 -10.40 2.91
C PRO A 180 -0.06 -9.36 3.80
N ALA A 181 -0.70 -8.20 3.96
CA ALA A 181 -0.19 -7.10 4.79
C ALA A 181 -1.29 -6.06 5.05
N THR A 182 -0.99 -5.07 5.88
CA THR A 182 -1.78 -3.83 5.95
C THR A 182 -1.23 -2.84 4.94
N TYR A 183 -2.11 -2.38 4.05
CA TYR A 183 -1.81 -1.42 2.99
C TYR A 183 -2.48 -0.08 3.26
N SER A 184 -1.86 0.99 2.74
CA SER A 184 -2.48 2.30 2.60
C SER A 184 -2.48 2.65 1.12
N PHE A 185 -3.63 2.52 0.47
CA PHE A 185 -3.80 2.83 -0.95
C PHE A 185 -4.35 4.24 -1.12
N ASP A 186 -3.86 4.96 -2.13
CA ASP A 186 -4.45 6.23 -2.55
C ASP A 186 -5.94 6.06 -2.89
N THR A 187 -6.78 7.03 -2.51
CA THR A 187 -8.24 6.96 -2.76
C THR A 187 -8.60 7.01 -4.25
N GLN A 188 -7.68 7.43 -5.11
CA GLN A 188 -7.83 7.44 -6.56
C GLN A 188 -7.06 6.29 -7.24
N ALA A 189 -6.50 5.34 -6.45
CA ALA A 189 -5.83 4.17 -7.01
C ALA A 189 -6.81 3.28 -7.77
N THR A 190 -6.41 2.83 -8.94
CA THR A 190 -7.18 1.85 -9.74
C THR A 190 -6.99 0.43 -9.19
N ALA A 191 -7.86 -0.49 -9.58
CA ALA A 191 -7.69 -1.92 -9.26
C ALA A 191 -6.30 -2.45 -9.69
N LYS A 192 -5.78 -1.98 -10.83
CA LYS A 192 -4.45 -2.34 -11.33
C LYS A 192 -3.33 -1.83 -10.43
N ASP A 193 -3.42 -0.58 -9.95
CA ASP A 193 -2.44 0.02 -9.05
C ASP A 193 -2.39 -0.75 -7.73
N ILE A 194 -3.55 -1.10 -7.18
CA ILE A 194 -3.71 -1.85 -5.93
C ILE A 194 -3.11 -3.25 -6.05
N LEU A 195 -3.53 -4.04 -7.06
CA LEU A 195 -2.98 -5.37 -7.29
C LEU A 195 -1.48 -5.32 -7.61
N GLY A 196 -1.04 -4.33 -8.39
CA GLY A 196 0.38 -4.12 -8.70
C GLY A 196 1.23 -3.86 -7.46
N ALA A 197 0.74 -3.07 -6.52
CA ALA A 197 1.43 -2.82 -5.24
C ALA A 197 1.53 -4.10 -4.40
N MET A 198 0.47 -4.92 -4.35
CA MET A 198 0.46 -6.18 -3.61
C MET A 198 1.41 -7.22 -4.22
N VAL A 199 1.44 -7.34 -5.56
CA VAL A 199 2.39 -8.20 -6.27
C VAL A 199 3.83 -7.72 -6.08
N SER A 200 4.06 -6.41 -6.18
CA SER A 200 5.39 -5.83 -5.95
C SER A 200 5.90 -6.13 -4.54
N ARG A 201 5.01 -6.11 -3.54
CA ARG A 201 5.36 -6.46 -2.17
C ARG A 201 5.73 -7.94 -2.02
N MET A 202 5.04 -8.85 -2.72
CA MET A 202 5.39 -10.28 -2.75
C MET A 202 6.77 -10.49 -3.39
N LYS A 203 7.04 -9.83 -4.51
CA LYS A 203 8.36 -9.90 -5.16
C LYS A 203 9.47 -9.43 -4.23
N GLN A 204 9.29 -8.28 -3.57
CA GLN A 204 10.24 -7.76 -2.59
C GLN A 204 10.48 -8.75 -1.45
N GLU A 205 9.44 -9.45 -1.00
CA GLU A 205 9.57 -10.44 0.05
C GLU A 205 10.36 -11.68 -0.43
N LEU A 206 10.09 -12.18 -1.63
CA LEU A 206 10.84 -13.28 -2.25
C LEU A 206 12.31 -12.90 -2.46
N GLU A 207 12.57 -11.71 -2.96
CA GLU A 207 13.94 -11.17 -3.14
C GLU A 207 14.66 -11.01 -1.79
N ARG A 208 13.97 -10.48 -0.77
CA ARG A 208 14.51 -10.34 0.59
C ARG A 208 14.95 -11.70 1.18
N GLN A 209 14.21 -12.75 0.86
CA GLN A 209 14.51 -14.11 1.29
C GLN A 209 15.50 -14.84 0.34
N GLY A 210 16.02 -14.15 -0.68
CA GLY A 210 17.03 -14.68 -1.58
C GLY A 210 16.50 -15.69 -2.61
N VAL A 211 15.20 -15.70 -2.89
CA VAL A 211 14.59 -16.62 -3.86
C VAL A 211 14.84 -16.15 -5.28
N GLU A 212 15.52 -16.95 -6.09
CA GLU A 212 15.68 -16.67 -7.51
C GLU A 212 14.33 -16.70 -8.25
N GLN A 213 14.14 -15.79 -9.20
CA GLN A 213 12.87 -15.64 -9.92
C GLN A 213 12.34 -16.94 -10.55
N LYS A 214 13.22 -17.79 -11.08
CA LYS A 214 12.84 -19.09 -11.65
C LYS A 214 12.18 -20.04 -10.63
N ASN A 215 12.39 -19.80 -9.33
CA ASN A 215 11.85 -20.62 -8.24
C ASN A 215 10.64 -19.97 -7.55
N TRP A 216 10.25 -18.75 -7.93
CA TRP A 216 9.16 -18.04 -7.26
C TRP A 216 7.87 -18.85 -7.27
N HIS A 217 7.49 -19.39 -8.41
CA HIS A 217 6.22 -20.13 -8.56
C HIS A 217 6.18 -21.39 -7.68
N SER A 218 7.23 -22.20 -7.70
CA SER A 218 7.31 -23.43 -6.89
C SER A 218 7.39 -23.10 -5.38
N THR A 219 8.15 -22.08 -5.00
CA THR A 219 8.25 -21.62 -3.61
C THR A 219 6.90 -21.13 -3.09
N LEU A 220 6.21 -20.26 -3.84
CA LEU A 220 4.87 -19.79 -3.47
C LEU A 220 3.86 -20.92 -3.39
N THR A 221 3.96 -21.88 -4.31
CA THR A 221 3.05 -23.05 -4.31
C THR A 221 3.21 -23.85 -3.01
N LEU A 222 4.44 -24.21 -2.63
CA LEU A 222 4.67 -24.96 -1.39
C LEU A 222 4.34 -24.12 -0.16
N ALA A 223 4.77 -22.84 -0.12
CA ALA A 223 4.49 -21.96 1.00
C ALA A 223 2.99 -21.74 1.23
N SER A 224 2.19 -21.69 0.15
CA SER A 224 0.73 -21.58 0.26
C SER A 224 0.08 -22.82 0.89
N ILE A 225 0.65 -24.00 0.66
CA ILE A 225 0.20 -25.24 1.30
C ILE A 225 0.59 -25.23 2.78
N VAL A 226 1.86 -24.91 3.08
CA VAL A 226 2.35 -24.80 4.47
C VAL A 226 1.51 -23.79 5.26
N GLN A 227 1.19 -22.62 4.66
CA GLN A 227 0.32 -21.60 5.26
C GLN A 227 -1.07 -22.12 5.63
N ARG A 228 -1.60 -23.05 4.86
CA ARG A 228 -2.94 -23.61 5.07
C ARG A 228 -2.99 -24.78 6.01
N GLU A 229 -1.84 -25.41 6.29
CA GLU A 229 -1.70 -26.58 7.16
C GLU A 229 -1.22 -26.23 8.57
N ALA A 230 -0.29 -25.27 8.70
CA ALA A 230 0.32 -24.96 9.98
C ALA A 230 -0.49 -23.88 10.73
N LYS A 231 -0.61 -24.03 12.05
CA LYS A 231 -1.24 -23.04 12.93
C LYS A 231 -0.22 -22.35 13.84
N LEU A 232 0.69 -23.12 14.43
CA LEU A 232 1.70 -22.63 15.35
C LEU A 232 3.02 -22.36 14.63
N GLU A 233 3.72 -21.28 14.97
CA GLU A 233 4.98 -20.89 14.33
C GLU A 233 6.00 -22.03 14.20
N PRO A 234 6.32 -22.82 15.24
CA PRO A 234 7.28 -23.94 15.10
C PRO A 234 6.82 -25.03 14.13
N ASP A 235 5.51 -25.16 13.93
CA ASP A 235 4.96 -26.21 13.06
C ASP A 235 5.08 -25.86 11.58
N PHE A 236 5.15 -24.59 11.21
CA PHE A 236 5.46 -24.18 9.83
C PHE A 236 6.73 -24.83 9.32
N TYR A 237 7.81 -24.83 10.10
CA TYR A 237 9.09 -25.41 9.73
C TYR A 237 9.05 -26.94 9.67
N LYS A 238 8.29 -27.60 10.55
CA LYS A 238 8.14 -29.06 10.57
C LYS A 238 7.23 -29.54 9.45
N VAL A 239 6.10 -28.87 9.21
CA VAL A 239 5.18 -29.16 8.09
C VAL A 239 5.92 -28.99 6.77
N SER A 240 6.69 -27.93 6.63
CA SER A 240 7.56 -27.72 5.47
C SER A 240 8.56 -28.87 5.29
N ARG A 241 9.18 -29.37 6.38
CA ARG A 241 10.07 -30.54 6.35
C ARG A 241 9.34 -31.78 5.89
N VAL A 242 8.13 -32.06 6.39
CA VAL A 242 7.34 -33.21 5.95
C VAL A 242 7.11 -33.16 4.44
N PHE A 243 6.67 -31.99 3.91
CA PHE A 243 6.44 -31.88 2.47
C PHE A 243 7.72 -31.98 1.65
N ALA A 244 8.83 -31.40 2.11
CA ALA A 244 10.13 -31.55 1.46
C ALA A 244 10.57 -33.03 1.40
N ASN A 245 10.45 -33.77 2.50
CA ASN A 245 10.76 -35.19 2.56
C ASN A 245 9.88 -36.01 1.62
N ARG A 246 8.54 -35.74 1.59
CA ARG A 246 7.62 -36.41 0.68
C ARG A 246 7.98 -36.16 -0.79
N ILE A 247 8.28 -34.90 -1.16
CA ILE A 247 8.71 -34.55 -2.53
C ILE A 247 9.98 -35.29 -2.90
N GLU A 248 10.97 -35.33 -2.02
CA GLU A 248 12.29 -35.98 -2.25
C GLU A 248 12.14 -37.48 -2.56
N ILE A 249 11.21 -38.17 -1.90
CA ILE A 249 10.99 -39.61 -2.12
C ILE A 249 9.87 -39.93 -3.12
N GLY A 250 9.31 -38.90 -3.82
CA GLY A 250 8.20 -39.09 -4.75
C GLY A 250 6.86 -39.47 -4.09
N MET A 251 6.70 -39.18 -2.79
CA MET A 251 5.45 -39.42 -2.07
C MET A 251 4.45 -38.26 -2.34
N LYS A 252 3.17 -38.61 -2.49
CA LYS A 252 2.09 -37.61 -2.66
C LYS A 252 1.97 -36.73 -1.43
N LEU A 253 1.57 -35.46 -1.62
CA LEU A 253 1.44 -34.52 -0.49
C LEU A 253 0.21 -34.78 0.37
N GLU A 254 -0.88 -35.30 -0.22
CA GLU A 254 -2.11 -35.73 0.47
C GLU A 254 -2.62 -34.67 1.47
N THR A 255 -2.86 -33.46 0.97
CA THR A 255 -3.28 -32.32 1.79
C THR A 255 -4.65 -31.81 1.39
N ASP A 256 -5.57 -31.71 2.34
CA ASP A 256 -6.96 -31.30 2.15
C ASP A 256 -7.12 -29.88 1.58
N PRO A 257 -6.32 -28.86 1.97
CA PRO A 257 -6.40 -27.54 1.39
C PRO A 257 -6.27 -27.49 -0.13
N THR A 258 -5.53 -28.40 -0.74
CA THR A 258 -5.40 -28.46 -2.21
C THR A 258 -6.68 -28.94 -2.89
N ILE A 259 -7.43 -29.82 -2.24
CA ILE A 259 -8.74 -30.28 -2.72
C ILE A 259 -9.76 -29.15 -2.56
N THR A 260 -9.86 -28.55 -1.37
CA THR A 260 -10.83 -27.50 -1.07
C THR A 260 -10.59 -26.25 -1.93
N TYR A 261 -9.36 -26.00 -2.37
CA TYR A 261 -9.06 -24.93 -3.32
C TYR A 261 -9.76 -25.13 -4.66
N SER A 262 -9.73 -26.32 -5.21
CA SER A 262 -10.35 -26.65 -6.50
C SER A 262 -11.88 -26.79 -6.41
N TYR A 263 -12.41 -26.96 -5.20
CA TYR A 263 -13.81 -27.30 -4.92
C TYR A 263 -14.61 -26.13 -4.32
N SER A 264 -14.35 -24.92 -4.78
CA SER A 264 -14.98 -23.70 -4.24
C SER A 264 -16.52 -23.83 -4.21
N GLY A 265 -17.09 -23.91 -3.00
CA GLY A 265 -18.53 -23.73 -2.74
C GLY A 265 -19.34 -24.99 -2.48
N LYS A 266 -18.73 -26.15 -2.23
CA LYS A 266 -19.45 -27.37 -1.87
C LYS A 266 -19.06 -27.89 -0.48
N ASP A 267 -20.01 -28.58 0.13
CA ASP A 267 -19.95 -29.14 1.48
C ASP A 267 -18.71 -30.03 1.68
N MET A 268 -17.99 -29.82 2.79
CA MET A 268 -16.82 -30.61 3.19
C MET A 268 -17.16 -32.12 3.38
N SER A 269 -18.44 -32.46 3.60
CA SER A 269 -18.91 -33.87 3.66
C SER A 269 -18.69 -34.63 2.34
N GLU A 270 -18.52 -33.91 1.20
CA GLU A 270 -18.17 -34.53 -0.09
C GLU A 270 -16.66 -34.73 -0.28
N VAL A 271 -15.81 -34.13 0.56
CA VAL A 271 -14.33 -34.24 0.49
C VAL A 271 -13.87 -35.68 0.74
N SER A 272 -14.60 -36.48 1.51
CA SER A 272 -14.32 -37.93 1.68
C SER A 272 -14.37 -38.74 0.38
N ARG A 273 -14.90 -38.15 -0.73
CA ARG A 273 -14.86 -38.75 -2.08
C ARG A 273 -13.87 -38.04 -3.00
N ALA A 274 -13.15 -37.02 -2.48
CA ALA A 274 -12.30 -36.16 -3.25
C ALA A 274 -11.08 -36.88 -3.85
N GLU A 275 -10.65 -38.02 -3.27
CA GLU A 275 -9.63 -38.87 -3.85
C GLU A 275 -9.97 -39.33 -5.29
N GLN A 276 -11.25 -39.31 -5.66
CA GLN A 276 -11.72 -39.71 -6.99
C GLN A 276 -11.79 -38.55 -8.00
N ILE A 277 -11.60 -37.29 -7.54
CA ILE A 277 -11.74 -36.12 -8.39
C ILE A 277 -10.43 -35.91 -9.16
N LYS A 278 -10.44 -36.16 -10.46
CA LYS A 278 -9.32 -35.89 -11.36
C LYS A 278 -9.21 -34.39 -11.61
N HIS A 279 -8.49 -33.72 -10.73
CA HIS A 279 -8.15 -32.30 -10.86
C HIS A 279 -6.67 -32.08 -10.58
N GLY A 280 -6.02 -31.19 -11.33
CA GLY A 280 -4.56 -30.93 -11.23
C GLY A 280 -4.10 -30.47 -9.84
N TYR A 281 -4.99 -29.96 -8.99
CA TYR A 281 -4.70 -29.58 -7.60
C TYR A 281 -4.89 -30.72 -6.58
N ASN A 282 -5.41 -31.87 -6.98
CA ASN A 282 -5.67 -32.97 -6.04
C ASN A 282 -4.37 -33.73 -5.71
N THR A 283 -3.71 -33.35 -4.63
CA THR A 283 -2.46 -33.95 -4.16
C THR A 283 -2.58 -35.35 -3.59
N TYR A 284 -3.81 -35.93 -3.51
CA TYR A 284 -4.03 -37.35 -3.23
C TYR A 284 -3.84 -38.23 -4.47
N ILE A 285 -3.89 -37.62 -5.68
CA ILE A 285 -3.76 -38.38 -6.95
C ILE A 285 -2.53 -37.97 -7.75
N ILE A 286 -1.99 -36.77 -7.55
CA ILE A 286 -0.78 -36.29 -8.20
C ILE A 286 0.44 -36.42 -7.28
N GLU A 287 1.61 -36.61 -7.86
CA GLU A 287 2.90 -36.53 -7.17
C GLU A 287 3.45 -35.11 -7.27
N GLY A 288 4.22 -34.68 -6.24
CA GLY A 288 4.83 -33.36 -6.19
C GLY A 288 3.85 -32.22 -5.97
N LEU A 289 4.22 -31.03 -6.43
CA LEU A 289 3.44 -29.78 -6.23
C LEU A 289 2.25 -29.72 -7.20
N PRO A 290 1.13 -29.11 -6.78
CA PRO A 290 0.05 -28.74 -7.69
C PRO A 290 0.51 -27.65 -8.68
N PRO A 291 -0.31 -27.32 -9.71
CA PRO A 291 0.05 -26.37 -10.77
C PRO A 291 0.36 -24.94 -10.30
N GLY A 292 0.01 -24.58 -9.09
CA GLY A 292 0.25 -23.25 -8.53
C GLY A 292 -0.23 -23.08 -7.10
N PRO A 293 -0.03 -21.89 -6.52
CA PRO A 293 -0.45 -21.58 -5.16
C PRO A 293 -1.97 -21.75 -4.94
N ILE A 294 -2.36 -22.03 -3.70
CA ILE A 294 -3.76 -22.20 -3.28
C ILE A 294 -4.27 -21.07 -2.36
N ALA A 295 -3.37 -20.19 -1.94
CA ALA A 295 -3.63 -19.04 -1.09
C ALA A 295 -2.42 -18.12 -1.10
N SER A 296 -2.55 -16.94 -0.50
CA SER A 296 -1.45 -15.98 -0.30
C SER A 296 -0.68 -16.30 0.98
N PRO A 297 0.57 -16.80 0.88
CA PRO A 297 1.37 -17.13 2.04
C PRO A 297 1.95 -15.86 2.70
N GLY A 298 2.10 -15.89 4.03
CA GLY A 298 2.82 -14.87 4.79
C GLY A 298 4.33 -15.08 4.76
N ALA A 299 5.06 -14.14 5.37
CA ALA A 299 6.53 -14.17 5.44
C ALA A 299 7.05 -15.43 6.17
N LEU A 300 6.36 -15.86 7.24
CA LEU A 300 6.72 -17.04 8.00
C LEU A 300 6.62 -18.33 7.17
N ALA A 301 5.54 -18.48 6.41
CA ALA A 301 5.34 -19.65 5.54
C ALA A 301 6.41 -19.73 4.45
N LEU A 302 6.80 -18.58 3.87
CA LEU A 302 7.89 -18.49 2.90
C LEU A 302 9.22 -18.87 3.54
N GLU A 303 9.55 -18.30 4.70
CA GLU A 303 10.78 -18.59 5.43
C GLU A 303 10.89 -20.07 5.81
N ALA A 304 9.82 -20.65 6.36
CA ALA A 304 9.75 -22.06 6.73
C ALA A 304 9.89 -23.00 5.53
N THR A 305 9.37 -22.59 4.37
CA THR A 305 9.49 -23.34 3.12
C THR A 305 10.95 -23.38 2.62
N LEU A 306 11.67 -22.27 2.78
CA LEU A 306 13.06 -22.16 2.34
C LEU A 306 14.04 -22.77 3.34
N ASN A 307 13.72 -22.75 4.63
CA ASN A 307 14.57 -23.17 5.72
C ASN A 307 13.87 -24.17 6.64
N PRO A 308 13.39 -25.32 6.11
CA PRO A 308 12.73 -26.32 6.95
C PRO A 308 13.71 -26.85 7.99
N VAL A 309 13.22 -27.12 9.22
CA VAL A 309 14.06 -27.74 10.26
C VAL A 309 14.48 -29.14 9.86
N ASP A 310 15.58 -29.64 10.41
CA ASP A 310 16.01 -31.00 10.20
C ASP A 310 15.04 -32.00 10.85
N GLY A 311 14.75 -33.08 10.13
CA GLY A 311 13.85 -34.13 10.60
C GLY A 311 13.52 -35.13 9.50
N ASP A 312 13.07 -36.30 9.88
CA ASP A 312 12.75 -37.41 9.00
C ASP A 312 11.26 -37.78 9.01
N TRP A 313 10.42 -36.80 9.39
CA TRP A 313 8.96 -36.97 9.42
C TRP A 313 8.37 -37.05 8.01
N LEU A 314 7.40 -37.95 7.86
CA LEU A 314 6.59 -38.08 6.65
C LEU A 314 5.10 -37.79 6.89
N PHE A 315 4.68 -37.73 8.15
CA PHE A 315 3.28 -37.55 8.54
C PHE A 315 3.16 -36.53 9.68
N PHE A 316 2.03 -35.86 9.75
CA PHE A 316 1.63 -35.04 10.89
C PHE A 316 0.11 -35.10 11.08
N VAL A 317 -0.34 -34.83 12.28
CA VAL A 317 -1.75 -34.67 12.64
C VAL A 317 -1.90 -33.71 13.78
N THR A 318 -2.81 -32.75 13.65
CA THR A 318 -3.20 -31.86 14.74
C THR A 318 -4.11 -32.64 15.68
N ILE A 319 -3.63 -32.88 16.92
CA ILE A 319 -4.32 -33.70 17.92
C ILE A 319 -5.27 -32.91 18.81
N ASN A 320 -5.16 -31.58 18.81
CA ASN A 320 -6.04 -30.65 19.50
C ASN A 320 -6.29 -29.45 18.60
N LEU A 321 -7.51 -29.31 18.08
CA LEU A 321 -7.85 -28.28 17.10
C LEU A 321 -7.94 -26.89 17.74
N GLU A 322 -8.22 -26.80 19.04
CA GLU A 322 -8.27 -25.51 19.77
C GLU A 322 -6.86 -24.93 19.96
N SER A 323 -5.95 -25.70 20.55
CA SER A 323 -4.58 -25.27 20.79
C SER A 323 -3.70 -25.26 19.55
N GLY A 324 -4.03 -26.06 18.52
CA GLY A 324 -3.21 -26.31 17.35
C GLY A 324 -2.06 -27.30 17.61
N GLU A 325 -2.06 -28.04 18.73
CA GLU A 325 -1.01 -29.03 19.02
C GLU A 325 -0.94 -30.09 17.93
N THR A 326 0.23 -30.22 17.29
CA THR A 326 0.47 -31.12 16.16
C THR A 326 1.54 -32.16 16.52
N LYS A 327 1.30 -33.42 16.19
CA LYS A 327 2.25 -34.52 16.31
C LYS A 327 2.82 -34.86 14.93
N PHE A 328 4.13 -35.10 14.90
CA PHE A 328 4.88 -35.44 13.69
C PHE A 328 5.36 -36.90 13.81
N SER A 329 5.34 -37.64 12.71
CA SER A 329 5.62 -39.08 12.68
C SER A 329 6.46 -39.46 11.47
N ARG A 330 7.30 -40.49 11.64
CA ARG A 330 8.15 -41.05 10.57
C ARG A 330 7.46 -42.14 9.77
N THR A 331 6.59 -42.89 10.45
CA THR A 331 5.89 -44.04 9.88
C THR A 331 4.39 -43.86 9.96
N LEU A 332 3.66 -44.56 9.07
CA LEU A 332 2.20 -44.57 9.10
C LEU A 332 1.67 -45.14 10.43
N ALA A 333 2.31 -46.20 10.97
CA ALA A 333 1.88 -46.80 12.23
C ALA A 333 2.00 -45.82 13.42
N GLU A 334 3.06 -45.00 13.45
CA GLU A 334 3.22 -43.93 14.44
C GLU A 334 2.16 -42.87 14.25
N HIS A 335 1.89 -42.44 13.02
CA HIS A 335 0.85 -41.48 12.69
C HIS A 335 -0.54 -41.99 13.13
N GLU A 336 -0.91 -43.22 12.81
CA GLU A 336 -2.17 -43.80 13.23
C GLU A 336 -2.35 -43.84 14.76
N SER A 337 -1.24 -44.05 15.51
CA SER A 337 -1.26 -43.93 16.97
C SER A 337 -1.57 -42.53 17.45
N HIS A 338 -1.08 -41.50 16.76
CA HIS A 338 -1.37 -40.11 17.07
C HIS A 338 -2.79 -39.69 16.67
N VAL A 339 -3.35 -40.22 15.59
CA VAL A 339 -4.75 -39.97 15.17
C VAL A 339 -5.75 -40.38 16.26
N VAL A 340 -5.41 -41.36 17.12
CA VAL A 340 -6.26 -41.76 18.26
C VAL A 340 -6.50 -40.55 19.21
N PHE A 341 -5.48 -39.70 19.40
CA PHE A 341 -5.61 -38.48 20.25
C PHE A 341 -6.56 -37.46 19.62
N LEU A 342 -6.48 -37.25 18.30
CA LEU A 342 -7.43 -36.38 17.59
C LEU A 342 -8.86 -36.89 17.77
N ARG A 343 -9.10 -38.20 17.52
CA ARG A 343 -10.42 -38.80 17.69
C ARG A 343 -10.94 -38.75 19.12
N GLN A 344 -10.06 -38.78 20.13
CA GLN A 344 -10.44 -38.58 21.51
C GLN A 344 -10.86 -37.12 21.75
N TRP A 345 -10.06 -36.16 21.28
CA TRP A 345 -10.38 -34.73 21.38
C TRP A 345 -11.72 -34.41 20.73
N GLU A 346 -11.98 -34.92 19.52
CA GLU A 346 -13.26 -34.74 18.80
C GLU A 346 -14.46 -35.27 19.59
N ARG A 347 -14.31 -36.44 20.25
CA ARG A 347 -15.38 -36.98 21.12
C ARG A 347 -15.64 -36.10 22.36
N GLU A 348 -14.61 -35.45 22.87
CA GLU A 348 -14.70 -34.52 24.01
C GLU A 348 -15.24 -33.14 23.60
N ASN A 349 -15.17 -32.78 22.29
CA ASN A 349 -15.58 -31.50 21.71
C ASN A 349 -16.55 -31.70 20.51
N PRO A 350 -17.72 -32.33 20.70
CA PRO A 350 -18.58 -32.77 19.59
C PRO A 350 -19.16 -31.63 18.76
N ASN A 351 -19.23 -30.42 19.28
CA ASN A 351 -19.83 -29.26 18.59
C ASN A 351 -18.76 -28.34 17.98
N TRP A 352 -17.49 -28.73 17.94
CA TRP A 352 -16.40 -27.91 17.42
C TRP A 352 -16.58 -27.46 15.96
N TYR A 353 -17.24 -28.28 15.16
CA TYR A 353 -17.46 -28.01 13.73
C TYR A 353 -18.79 -27.27 13.45
N ASP A 354 -19.60 -27.00 14.48
CA ASP A 354 -20.93 -26.36 14.35
C ASP A 354 -20.87 -24.85 14.52
N ASP A 355 -19.74 -24.28 14.98
CA ASP A 355 -19.44 -22.86 15.11
C ASP A 355 -18.68 -22.33 13.86
#